data_6ad72321e394d1910e5919ab841f33f6
#
_entry.id   6ad72321e394d1910e5919ab841f33f6
#
_cell.length_a   1.000
_cell.length_b   1.000
_cell.length_c   1.000
_cell.angle_alpha   90.00
_cell.angle_beta   90.00
_cell.angle_gamma   90.00
#
_symmetry.space_group_name_H-M   'P 1'
#
loop_
_entity.id
_entity.type
_entity.pdbx_description
1 polymer ?
#
loop_
_entity_poly.entity_id
_entity_poly.type
_entity_poly.pdbx_seq_one_letter_code
_entity_poly.pdbx_strand_id
1 'polypeptide(L)'
;MRSILKCLMRQHDIDHPIAFVADYLDLLSTKRLELRERGACSLRETVHTWYKYRKRLALKQKGCYNMSMTLKFTHIGDAEAFDDLEATTEDSGKRVYKTPSGISYPSVTTVVGFKKRAFFAEWRRKNPEESRRVLSRGNTLHSVIEDYLDNKDISMEDCGPNSWQLFEQLRPELDKINNVHAQEVPLYSDLLTLAGRVDCVAEYDGKLSIIDFKGSTRNKSVNDIEEYFMQATAYSIMWQERTGTPIDQIVILMSCETGDTNAFVSSPVRHVKNLKKIIEEYYAQ
;
A
#
# COMPACT_ATOMS: atom_id res chain seq x y z
N MET A 1 -1.38 -13.40 -27.15
CA MET A 1 -1.57 -12.80 -25.82
C MET A 1 -2.54 -11.62 -25.87
N ARG A 2 -2.33 -10.56 -26.68
CA ARG A 2 -3.31 -9.45 -26.87
C ARG A 2 -4.73 -9.92 -27.21
N SER A 3 -4.88 -10.99 -28.00
CA SER A 3 -6.19 -11.56 -28.37
C SER A 3 -6.88 -12.25 -27.21
N ILE A 4 -6.14 -12.94 -26.32
CA ILE A 4 -6.69 -13.65 -25.17
C ILE A 4 -7.13 -12.64 -24.10
N LEU A 5 -6.35 -11.59 -23.88
CA LEU A 5 -6.70 -10.52 -22.96
C LEU A 5 -7.96 -9.76 -23.41
N LYS A 6 -8.05 -9.40 -24.71
CA LYS A 6 -9.24 -8.78 -25.29
C LYS A 6 -10.49 -9.67 -25.21
N CYS A 7 -10.32 -10.99 -25.33
CA CYS A 7 -11.42 -11.94 -25.20
C CYS A 7 -11.91 -12.03 -23.75
N LEU A 8 -11.00 -12.07 -22.78
CA LEU A 8 -11.31 -12.09 -21.35
C LEU A 8 -11.96 -10.77 -20.88
N MET A 9 -11.51 -9.62 -21.38
CA MET A 9 -12.09 -8.32 -21.07
C MET A 9 -13.51 -8.15 -21.63
N ARG A 10 -13.81 -8.68 -22.82
CA ARG A 10 -15.16 -8.66 -23.40
C ARG A 10 -16.16 -9.58 -22.70
N GLN A 11 -15.70 -10.66 -22.08
CA GLN A 11 -16.57 -11.60 -21.35
C GLN A 11 -17.01 -11.07 -19.96
N HIS A 12 -16.39 -9.99 -19.45
CA HIS A 12 -16.58 -9.56 -18.05
C HIS A 12 -16.95 -8.09 -17.90
N ASP A 13 -17.36 -7.40 -18.98
CA ASP A 13 -17.90 -6.02 -18.95
C ASP A 13 -17.03 -5.03 -18.15
N ILE A 14 -15.71 -5.08 -18.36
CA ILE A 14 -14.76 -4.22 -17.63
C ILE A 14 -14.46 -3.01 -18.51
N ASP A 15 -15.18 -1.93 -18.25
CA ASP A 15 -15.00 -0.59 -18.85
C ASP A 15 -13.84 0.18 -18.20
N HIS A 16 -12.64 -0.42 -18.07
CA HIS A 16 -11.53 0.23 -17.35
C HIS A 16 -10.28 0.52 -18.17
N PRO A 17 -9.54 1.58 -17.79
CA PRO A 17 -8.65 2.32 -18.68
C PRO A 17 -7.53 1.44 -19.25
N ILE A 18 -7.61 1.25 -20.54
CA ILE A 18 -6.67 0.54 -21.43
C ILE A 18 -5.21 0.98 -21.20
N ALA A 19 -4.99 2.20 -20.70
CA ALA A 19 -3.66 2.74 -20.45
C ALA A 19 -2.88 2.01 -19.32
N PHE A 20 -3.51 1.73 -18.19
CA PHE A 20 -2.85 1.01 -17.07
C PHE A 20 -2.42 -0.39 -17.49
N VAL A 21 -3.33 -1.11 -18.17
CA VAL A 21 -3.04 -2.45 -18.68
C VAL A 21 -1.92 -2.42 -19.72
N ALA A 22 -1.85 -1.37 -20.54
CA ALA A 22 -0.81 -1.25 -21.57
C ALA A 22 0.57 -0.95 -20.96
N ASP A 23 0.67 0.00 -20.03
CA ASP A 23 1.93 0.34 -19.34
C ASP A 23 2.38 -0.78 -18.41
N TYR A 24 1.43 -1.44 -17.72
CA TYR A 24 1.69 -2.61 -16.89
C TYR A 24 2.16 -3.81 -17.74
N LEU A 25 1.53 -4.04 -18.91
CA LEU A 25 1.95 -5.09 -19.84
C LEU A 25 3.30 -4.78 -20.50
N ASP A 26 3.63 -3.52 -20.70
CA ASP A 26 4.93 -3.11 -21.25
C ASP A 26 6.03 -3.31 -20.20
N LEU A 27 5.74 -3.01 -18.92
CA LEU A 27 6.58 -3.33 -17.79
C LEU A 27 6.79 -4.85 -17.63
N LEU A 28 5.71 -5.64 -17.77
CA LEU A 28 5.76 -7.11 -17.79
C LEU A 28 6.59 -7.65 -18.97
N SER A 29 6.50 -7.04 -20.14
CA SER A 29 7.21 -7.51 -21.35
C SER A 29 8.71 -7.28 -21.25
N THR A 30 9.12 -6.18 -20.64
CA THR A 30 10.52 -5.78 -20.52
C THR A 30 11.31 -6.69 -19.54
N LYS A 31 10.65 -7.17 -18.46
CA LYS A 31 11.30 -8.04 -17.44
C LYS A 31 11.03 -9.54 -17.61
N ARG A 32 10.15 -9.94 -18.52
CA ARG A 32 9.80 -11.36 -18.72
C ARG A 32 10.98 -12.22 -19.18
N LEU A 33 11.96 -11.64 -19.84
CA LEU A 33 13.19 -12.32 -20.26
C LEU A 33 14.07 -12.69 -19.06
N GLU A 34 14.13 -11.84 -18.04
CA GLU A 34 14.94 -12.08 -16.83
C GLU A 34 14.30 -13.09 -15.88
N LEU A 35 12.94 -13.13 -15.79
CA LEU A 35 12.21 -14.04 -14.89
C LEU A 35 12.16 -15.48 -15.41
N ARG A 36 12.21 -15.70 -16.74
CA ARG A 36 12.25 -17.02 -17.34
C ARG A 36 13.50 -17.82 -16.96
N GLU A 37 14.58 -17.14 -16.67
CA GLU A 37 15.83 -17.76 -16.22
C GLU A 37 15.83 -18.19 -14.75
N ARG A 38 14.85 -17.72 -13.94
CA ARG A 38 14.76 -17.93 -12.49
C ARG A 38 13.66 -18.90 -12.03
N GLY A 39 12.94 -19.58 -12.95
CA GLY A 39 12.00 -20.66 -12.60
C GLY A 39 10.66 -20.21 -11.99
N ALA A 40 10.19 -18.99 -12.23
CA ALA A 40 8.95 -18.47 -11.68
C ALA A 40 7.68 -19.07 -12.28
N CYS A 41 6.68 -19.24 -11.43
CA CYS A 41 5.36 -19.85 -11.60
C CYS A 41 4.58 -19.46 -12.87
N SER A 42 3.80 -20.39 -13.43
CA SER A 42 3.09 -20.19 -14.69
C SER A 42 1.83 -19.32 -14.54
N LEU A 43 1.52 -18.52 -15.55
CA LEU A 43 0.28 -17.70 -15.65
C LEU A 43 -1.01 -18.53 -15.38
N ARG A 44 -0.97 -19.83 -15.57
CA ARG A 44 -2.10 -20.73 -15.36
C ARG A 44 -2.45 -20.92 -13.88
N GLU A 45 -1.45 -20.90 -13.00
CA GLU A 45 -1.62 -21.05 -11.55
C GLU A 45 -2.17 -19.75 -10.93
N THR A 46 -1.75 -18.59 -11.43
CA THR A 46 -2.27 -17.28 -11.01
C THR A 46 -3.76 -17.14 -11.32
N VAL A 47 -4.20 -17.52 -12.52
CA VAL A 47 -5.63 -17.51 -12.93
C VAL A 47 -6.46 -18.52 -12.13
N HIS A 48 -5.88 -19.67 -11.78
CA HIS A 48 -6.58 -20.69 -11.01
C HIS A 48 -6.78 -20.30 -9.55
N THR A 49 -5.81 -19.62 -8.96
CA THR A 49 -5.86 -19.07 -7.61
C THR A 49 -6.91 -17.97 -7.52
N TRP A 50 -6.97 -17.07 -8.51
CA TRP A 50 -7.99 -16.01 -8.62
C TRP A 50 -9.42 -16.59 -8.70
N TYR A 51 -9.63 -17.65 -9.51
CA TYR A 51 -10.95 -18.30 -9.63
C TYR A 51 -11.40 -18.95 -8.32
N LYS A 52 -10.49 -19.59 -7.59
CA LYS A 52 -10.76 -20.16 -6.27
C LYS A 52 -11.11 -19.10 -5.23
N TYR A 53 -10.41 -17.96 -5.26
CA TYR A 53 -10.65 -16.83 -4.37
C TYR A 53 -12.05 -16.22 -4.59
N ARG A 54 -12.42 -15.94 -5.85
CA ARG A 54 -13.74 -15.41 -6.20
C ARG A 54 -14.90 -16.35 -5.81
N LYS A 55 -14.70 -17.65 -5.94
CA LYS A 55 -15.71 -18.66 -5.54
C LYS A 55 -15.88 -18.74 -4.02
N ARG A 56 -14.81 -18.52 -3.24
CA ARG A 56 -14.84 -18.45 -1.78
C ARG A 56 -15.58 -17.18 -1.28
N LEU A 57 -15.34 -16.04 -1.90
CA LEU A 57 -16.04 -14.77 -1.59
C LEU A 57 -17.56 -14.92 -1.82
N ALA A 58 -17.97 -15.49 -2.93
CA ALA A 58 -19.40 -15.69 -3.24
C ALA A 58 -20.11 -16.67 -2.27
N LEU A 59 -19.38 -17.59 -1.64
CA LEU A 59 -19.92 -18.53 -0.67
C LEU A 59 -20.00 -17.93 0.75
N LYS A 60 -19.12 -17.00 1.12
CA LYS A 60 -19.19 -16.28 2.42
C LYS A 60 -20.33 -15.27 2.48
N GLN A 61 -20.81 -14.72 1.36
CA GLN A 61 -21.96 -13.80 1.34
C GLN A 61 -23.33 -14.43 1.61
N LYS A 62 -23.43 -15.75 1.73
CA LYS A 62 -24.71 -16.47 1.91
C LYS A 62 -25.01 -17.01 3.31
N GLY A 63 -24.23 -16.73 4.31
CA GLY A 63 -24.53 -17.27 5.64
C GLY A 63 -23.85 -16.54 6.78
N CYS A 64 -24.58 -15.68 7.44
CA CYS A 64 -24.72 -15.54 8.90
C CYS A 64 -25.35 -14.17 9.24
N TYR A 65 -26.66 -14.16 9.35
CA TYR A 65 -27.35 -13.14 10.16
C TYR A 65 -27.50 -13.71 11.58
N ASN A 66 -26.81 -13.11 12.56
CA ASN A 66 -27.40 -12.90 13.88
C ASN A 66 -26.57 -11.97 14.76
N MET A 67 -27.26 -10.95 15.27
CA MET A 67 -26.99 -10.05 16.42
C MET A 67 -25.58 -9.43 16.53
N SER A 68 -25.35 -8.33 15.99
CA SER A 68 -25.55 -6.93 16.29
C SER A 68 -24.76 -6.39 17.52
N MET A 69 -23.45 -6.38 17.40
CA MET A 69 -22.76 -5.11 17.55
C MET A 69 -22.54 -4.61 16.12
N THR A 70 -23.08 -3.46 15.75
CA THR A 70 -22.83 -2.82 14.45
C THR A 70 -21.38 -2.38 14.48
N LEU A 71 -20.49 -3.24 13.98
CA LEU A 71 -19.11 -2.87 13.77
C LEU A 71 -19.10 -1.66 12.83
N LYS A 72 -18.39 -0.62 13.18
CA LYS A 72 -18.33 0.60 12.40
C LYS A 72 -17.67 0.35 11.04
N PHE A 73 -16.64 -0.49 11.03
CA PHE A 73 -15.91 -0.92 9.85
C PHE A 73 -16.10 -2.41 9.60
N THR A 74 -16.38 -2.77 8.35
CA THR A 74 -16.51 -4.17 7.93
C THR A 74 -15.17 -4.67 7.45
N HIS A 75 -14.71 -5.82 7.95
CA HIS A 75 -13.52 -6.51 7.47
C HIS A 75 -13.95 -7.65 6.55
N ILE A 76 -13.48 -7.64 5.31
CA ILE A 76 -13.84 -8.62 4.27
C ILE A 76 -12.61 -9.38 3.75
N GLY A 77 -11.42 -8.96 4.13
CA GLY A 77 -10.15 -9.60 3.78
C GLY A 77 -9.82 -10.76 4.71
N ASP A 78 -8.91 -11.59 4.25
CA ASP A 78 -8.26 -12.63 5.02
C ASP A 78 -6.80 -12.20 5.21
N ALA A 79 -6.53 -11.51 6.32
CA ALA A 79 -5.19 -11.02 6.63
C ALA A 79 -4.18 -12.18 6.79
N GLU A 80 -4.65 -13.39 7.16
CA GLU A 80 -3.84 -14.60 7.25
C GLU A 80 -3.41 -15.14 5.86
N ALA A 81 -3.95 -14.59 4.77
CA ALA A 81 -3.56 -14.98 3.41
C ALA A 81 -2.20 -14.44 2.97
N PHE A 82 -1.59 -13.52 3.75
CA PHE A 82 -0.29 -12.93 3.44
C PHE A 82 0.77 -13.46 4.40
N ASP A 83 1.78 -14.12 3.83
CA ASP A 83 2.95 -14.57 4.60
C ASP A 83 3.66 -13.34 5.20
N ASP A 84 4.03 -13.41 6.48
CA ASP A 84 4.88 -12.36 7.06
C ASP A 84 6.27 -12.42 6.44
N LEU A 85 6.81 -11.25 6.10
CA LEU A 85 8.13 -11.14 5.48
C LEU A 85 9.17 -10.71 6.53
N GLU A 86 10.23 -11.51 6.64
CA GLU A 86 11.37 -11.13 7.48
C GLU A 86 11.97 -9.81 7.00
N ALA A 87 11.92 -8.78 7.85
CA ALA A 87 12.43 -7.46 7.54
C ALA A 87 13.71 -7.19 8.34
N THR A 88 14.77 -6.79 7.67
CA THR A 88 16.02 -6.35 8.28
C THR A 88 16.33 -4.91 7.88
N THR A 89 16.94 -4.16 8.81
CA THR A 89 17.41 -2.80 8.53
C THR A 89 18.92 -2.80 8.67
N GLU A 90 19.60 -2.49 7.57
CA GLU A 90 21.06 -2.35 7.54
C GLU A 90 21.51 -1.09 8.32
N ASP A 91 22.77 -1.03 8.71
CA ASP A 91 23.37 0.15 9.36
C ASP A 91 23.27 1.41 8.48
N SER A 92 23.22 1.23 7.17
CA SER A 92 22.96 2.28 6.19
C SER A 92 21.54 2.92 6.26
N GLY A 93 20.65 2.32 7.07
CA GLY A 93 19.23 2.67 7.14
C GLY A 93 18.41 2.11 5.98
N LYS A 94 18.95 1.23 5.15
CA LYS A 94 18.17 0.50 4.14
C LYS A 94 17.39 -0.60 4.81
N ARG A 95 16.07 -0.63 4.56
CA ARG A 95 15.20 -1.73 4.97
C ARG A 95 15.02 -2.71 3.82
N VAL A 96 15.22 -3.98 4.10
CA VAL A 96 15.16 -5.08 3.13
C VAL A 96 14.18 -6.14 3.67
N TYR A 97 13.41 -6.73 2.78
CA TYR A 97 12.47 -7.81 3.08
C TYR A 97 12.89 -9.07 2.33
N LYS A 98 12.89 -10.19 3.02
CA LYS A 98 13.15 -11.51 2.44
C LYS A 98 11.82 -12.14 2.01
N THR A 99 11.71 -12.48 0.74
CA THR A 99 10.52 -13.13 0.18
C THR A 99 10.48 -14.62 0.53
N PRO A 100 9.34 -15.31 0.39
CA PRO A 100 9.24 -16.74 0.59
C PRO A 100 10.17 -17.55 -0.31
N SER A 101 10.53 -17.03 -1.49
CA SER A 101 11.52 -17.63 -2.39
C SER A 101 12.98 -17.44 -1.94
N GLY A 102 13.21 -16.73 -0.82
CA GLY A 102 14.54 -16.43 -0.28
C GLY A 102 15.25 -15.23 -0.93
N ILE A 103 14.60 -14.53 -1.87
CA ILE A 103 15.14 -13.33 -2.50
C ILE A 103 14.89 -12.13 -1.59
N SER A 104 15.88 -11.24 -1.48
CA SER A 104 15.75 -10.02 -0.68
C SER A 104 15.49 -8.81 -1.56
N TYR A 105 14.42 -8.07 -1.25
CA TYR A 105 14.06 -6.83 -1.94
C TYR A 105 14.14 -5.63 -1.02
N PRO A 106 14.64 -4.47 -1.49
CA PRO A 106 14.61 -3.23 -0.73
C PRO A 106 13.16 -2.79 -0.49
N SER A 107 12.94 -2.07 0.62
CA SER A 107 11.62 -1.51 0.88
C SER A 107 11.26 -0.43 -0.13
N VAL A 108 9.96 -0.32 -0.44
CA VAL A 108 9.41 0.77 -1.26
C VAL A 108 9.90 2.13 -0.75
N THR A 109 9.79 2.38 0.55
CA THR A 109 10.21 3.65 1.18
C THR A 109 11.72 3.91 1.04
N THR A 110 12.56 2.86 1.07
CA THR A 110 13.99 2.98 0.79
C THR A 110 14.25 3.46 -0.64
N VAL A 111 13.49 2.93 -1.59
CA VAL A 111 13.69 3.24 -3.02
C VAL A 111 13.08 4.58 -3.39
N VAL A 112 11.84 4.87 -3.03
CA VAL A 112 11.22 6.15 -3.40
C VAL A 112 11.88 7.35 -2.71
N GLY A 113 12.43 7.14 -1.50
CA GLY A 113 13.09 8.19 -0.71
C GLY A 113 14.62 8.30 -0.90
N PHE A 114 15.23 7.50 -1.78
CA PHE A 114 16.69 7.37 -1.79
C PHE A 114 17.44 8.69 -2.10
N LYS A 115 16.87 9.54 -2.93
CA LYS A 115 17.46 10.84 -3.27
C LYS A 115 17.56 11.79 -2.08
N LYS A 116 16.63 11.68 -1.14
CA LYS A 116 16.58 12.52 0.06
C LYS A 116 17.28 11.87 1.27
N ARG A 117 17.80 10.65 1.12
CA ARG A 117 18.37 9.89 2.24
C ARG A 117 19.52 10.62 2.94
N ALA A 118 20.47 11.16 2.17
CA ALA A 118 21.60 11.90 2.74
C ALA A 118 21.14 13.15 3.49
N PHE A 119 20.19 13.90 2.92
CA PHE A 119 19.59 15.06 3.57
C PHE A 119 18.92 14.68 4.90
N PHE A 120 18.08 13.64 4.92
CA PHE A 120 17.42 13.22 6.14
C PHE A 120 18.36 12.59 7.16
N ALA A 121 19.44 11.92 6.72
CA ALA A 121 20.46 11.40 7.63
C ALA A 121 21.17 12.57 8.37
N GLU A 122 21.55 13.62 7.64
CA GLU A 122 22.16 14.80 8.22
C GLU A 122 21.18 15.56 9.12
N TRP A 123 19.91 15.68 8.73
CA TRP A 123 18.87 16.30 9.56
C TRP A 123 18.68 15.55 10.87
N ARG A 124 18.60 14.21 10.85
CA ARG A 124 18.48 13.37 12.06
C ARG A 124 19.68 13.54 12.98
N ARG A 125 20.89 13.62 12.40
CA ARG A 125 22.11 13.84 13.16
C ARG A 125 22.10 15.18 13.90
N LYS A 126 21.58 16.22 13.25
CA LYS A 126 21.46 17.58 13.82
C LYS A 126 20.30 17.75 14.79
N ASN A 127 19.23 16.97 14.64
CA ASN A 127 18.00 17.11 15.38
C ASN A 127 17.54 15.75 16.00
N PRO A 128 18.34 15.13 16.87
CA PRO A 128 18.09 13.76 17.32
C PRO A 128 16.80 13.63 18.16
N GLU A 129 16.48 14.64 18.98
CA GLU A 129 15.26 14.62 19.80
C GLU A 129 14.01 14.81 18.96
N GLU A 130 14.03 15.78 18.05
CA GLU A 130 12.93 16.03 17.13
C GLU A 130 12.71 14.83 16.19
N SER A 131 13.78 14.21 15.72
CA SER A 131 13.70 12.99 14.92
C SER A 131 13.01 11.85 15.67
N ARG A 132 13.36 11.64 16.95
CA ARG A 132 12.70 10.63 17.80
C ARG A 132 11.23 10.97 18.02
N ARG A 133 10.92 12.24 18.30
CA ARG A 133 9.55 12.72 18.50
C ARG A 133 8.69 12.46 17.26
N VAL A 134 9.16 12.87 16.08
CA VAL A 134 8.44 12.70 14.81
C VAL A 134 8.22 11.22 14.48
N LEU A 135 9.25 10.38 14.67
CA LEU A 135 9.16 8.94 14.42
C LEU A 135 8.16 8.26 15.38
N SER A 136 8.29 8.53 16.69
CA SER A 136 7.38 7.96 17.70
C SER A 136 5.94 8.37 17.43
N ARG A 137 5.69 9.67 17.19
CA ARG A 137 4.37 10.18 16.85
C ARG A 137 3.78 9.51 15.61
N GLY A 138 4.59 9.32 14.56
CA GLY A 138 4.17 8.64 13.33
C GLY A 138 3.75 7.21 13.60
N ASN A 139 4.59 6.43 14.28
CA ASN A 139 4.28 5.04 14.63
C ASN A 139 3.01 4.93 15.47
N THR A 140 2.87 5.79 16.49
CA THR A 140 1.68 5.81 17.34
C THR A 140 0.42 6.19 16.56
N LEU A 141 0.50 7.14 15.63
CA LEU A 141 -0.63 7.51 14.78
C LEU A 141 -1.11 6.32 13.94
N HIS A 142 -0.19 5.58 13.31
CA HIS A 142 -0.53 4.38 12.55
C HIS A 142 -1.21 3.32 13.43
N SER A 143 -0.65 3.04 14.62
CA SER A 143 -1.22 2.06 15.56
C SER A 143 -2.64 2.43 16.01
N VAL A 144 -2.90 3.71 16.32
CA VAL A 144 -4.24 4.18 16.72
C VAL A 144 -5.24 4.09 15.56
N ILE A 145 -4.80 4.41 14.33
CA ILE A 145 -5.66 4.28 13.15
C ILE A 145 -5.98 2.80 12.89
N GLU A 146 -5.00 1.90 13.00
CA GLU A 146 -5.20 0.46 12.87
C GLU A 146 -6.22 -0.04 13.89
N ASP A 147 -6.06 0.27 15.18
CA ASP A 147 -6.99 -0.09 16.23
C ASP A 147 -8.40 0.47 16.00
N TYR A 148 -8.50 1.72 15.51
CA TYR A 148 -9.78 2.33 15.17
C TYR A 148 -10.50 1.60 14.02
N LEU A 149 -9.79 1.28 12.96
CA LEU A 149 -10.33 0.52 11.84
C LEU A 149 -10.65 -0.93 12.22
N ASP A 150 -9.97 -1.49 13.22
CA ASP A 150 -10.28 -2.78 13.83
C ASP A 150 -11.50 -2.75 14.77
N ASN A 151 -12.19 -1.60 14.89
CA ASN A 151 -13.31 -1.40 15.79
C ASN A 151 -12.95 -1.57 17.29
N LYS A 152 -11.70 -1.34 17.65
CA LYS A 152 -11.27 -1.34 19.05
C LYS A 152 -11.61 -0.02 19.73
N ASP A 153 -11.82 -0.07 21.02
CA ASP A 153 -11.92 1.14 21.84
C ASP A 153 -10.55 1.79 21.94
N ILE A 154 -10.48 3.08 21.62
CA ILE A 154 -9.26 3.87 21.64
C ILE A 154 -9.44 5.11 22.48
N SER A 155 -8.39 5.53 23.18
CA SER A 155 -8.39 6.72 24.03
C SER A 155 -7.13 7.55 23.85
N MET A 156 -7.17 8.80 24.29
CA MET A 156 -6.00 9.68 24.31
C MET A 156 -4.88 9.14 25.21
N GLU A 157 -5.22 8.36 26.24
CA GLU A 157 -4.26 7.77 27.18
C GLU A 157 -3.39 6.72 26.51
N ASP A 158 -3.93 6.01 25.49
CA ASP A 158 -3.22 4.95 24.76
C ASP A 158 -2.15 5.53 23.80
N CYS A 159 -2.34 6.77 23.32
CA CYS A 159 -1.49 7.32 22.24
C CYS A 159 -0.84 8.67 22.57
N GLY A 160 -1.24 9.28 23.67
CA GLY A 160 -0.78 10.61 24.06
C GLY A 160 -1.36 11.77 23.21
N PRO A 161 -1.28 13.01 23.73
CA PRO A 161 -2.03 14.14 23.19
C PRO A 161 -1.68 14.50 21.73
N ASN A 162 -0.41 14.39 21.35
CA ASN A 162 0.04 14.79 20.01
C ASN A 162 -0.48 13.83 18.92
N SER A 163 -0.40 12.52 19.14
CA SER A 163 -0.91 11.52 18.20
C SER A 163 -2.43 11.52 18.19
N TRP A 164 -3.06 11.70 19.38
CA TRP A 164 -4.50 11.84 19.51
C TRP A 164 -5.05 13.02 18.69
N GLN A 165 -4.40 14.19 18.77
CA GLN A 165 -4.80 15.36 17.99
C GLN A 165 -4.78 15.04 16.49
N LEU A 166 -3.71 14.43 15.98
CA LEU A 166 -3.59 14.07 14.56
C LEU A 166 -4.64 13.03 14.15
N PHE A 167 -4.93 12.06 15.02
CA PHE A 167 -5.97 11.07 14.79
C PHE A 167 -7.37 11.72 14.73
N GLU A 168 -7.72 12.57 15.69
CA GLU A 168 -9.02 13.25 15.71
C GLU A 168 -9.23 14.13 14.47
N GLN A 169 -8.17 14.76 13.97
CA GLN A 169 -8.22 15.52 12.73
C GLN A 169 -8.51 14.62 11.52
N LEU A 170 -7.97 13.38 11.50
CA LEU A 170 -8.18 12.42 10.41
C LEU A 170 -9.53 11.69 10.51
N ARG A 171 -10.14 11.61 11.68
CA ARG A 171 -11.36 10.82 11.91
C ARG A 171 -12.46 11.03 10.87
N PRO A 172 -12.78 12.26 10.41
CA PRO A 172 -13.79 12.46 9.37
C PRO A 172 -13.44 11.81 8.03
N GLU A 173 -12.15 11.66 7.73
CA GLU A 173 -11.68 10.98 6.53
C GLU A 173 -11.60 9.46 6.73
N LEU A 174 -11.21 9.01 7.93
CA LEU A 174 -11.20 7.59 8.29
C LEU A 174 -12.63 7.01 8.27
N ASP A 175 -13.64 7.79 8.62
CA ASP A 175 -15.06 7.40 8.61
C ASP A 175 -15.60 7.13 7.19
N LYS A 176 -14.87 7.51 6.14
CA LYS A 176 -15.18 7.16 4.74
C LYS A 176 -14.62 5.81 4.31
N ILE A 177 -13.80 5.19 5.17
CA ILE A 177 -13.22 3.86 4.94
C ILE A 177 -14.27 2.80 5.31
N ASN A 178 -14.38 1.76 4.51
CA ASN A 178 -15.13 0.55 4.83
C ASN A 178 -14.59 -0.65 4.04
N ASN A 179 -15.16 -1.82 4.25
CA ASN A 179 -14.77 -3.04 3.56
C ASN A 179 -13.25 -3.23 3.57
N VAL A 180 -12.67 -3.26 4.77
CA VAL A 180 -11.22 -3.41 4.97
C VAL A 180 -10.78 -4.79 4.51
N HIS A 181 -9.88 -4.83 3.53
CA HIS A 181 -9.30 -6.06 2.99
C HIS A 181 -8.02 -6.46 3.73
N ALA A 182 -7.19 -5.49 4.08
CA ALA A 182 -5.95 -5.72 4.80
C ALA A 182 -5.46 -4.46 5.48
N GLN A 183 -4.79 -4.63 6.63
CA GLN A 183 -4.06 -3.58 7.34
C GLN A 183 -2.67 -4.11 7.68
N GLU A 184 -1.65 -3.27 7.59
CA GLU A 184 -0.28 -3.56 8.00
C GLU A 184 0.26 -4.90 7.45
N VAL A 185 -0.16 -5.29 6.23
CA VAL A 185 0.29 -6.54 5.61
C VAL A 185 1.55 -6.34 4.77
N PRO A 186 2.50 -7.29 4.81
CA PRO A 186 3.67 -7.24 3.96
C PRO A 186 3.30 -7.64 2.53
N LEU A 187 3.76 -6.85 1.57
CA LEU A 187 3.61 -7.09 0.15
C LEU A 187 4.97 -7.07 -0.55
N TYR A 188 5.08 -7.80 -1.65
CA TYR A 188 6.25 -7.75 -2.52
C TYR A 188 5.86 -7.92 -3.98
N SER A 189 6.74 -7.47 -4.86
CA SER A 189 6.61 -7.59 -6.30
C SER A 189 7.92 -8.10 -6.91
N ASP A 190 7.86 -9.24 -7.57
CA ASP A 190 8.97 -9.76 -8.35
C ASP A 190 9.21 -8.90 -9.60
N LEU A 191 8.14 -8.27 -10.11
CA LEU A 191 8.19 -7.37 -11.24
C LEU A 191 8.95 -6.07 -10.91
N LEU A 192 8.59 -5.43 -9.78
CA LEU A 192 9.24 -4.21 -9.34
C LEU A 192 10.56 -4.47 -8.61
N THR A 193 10.79 -5.71 -8.15
CA THR A 193 11.89 -6.08 -7.25
C THR A 193 11.89 -5.24 -5.97
N LEU A 194 10.71 -5.01 -5.42
CA LEU A 194 10.46 -4.22 -4.22
C LEU A 194 9.58 -5.00 -3.24
N ALA A 195 9.68 -4.63 -1.98
CA ALA A 195 8.77 -5.13 -0.94
C ALA A 195 8.43 -4.01 0.05
N GLY A 196 7.44 -4.25 0.92
CA GLY A 196 7.10 -3.30 1.96
C GLY A 196 5.84 -3.71 2.70
N ARG A 197 5.44 -2.91 3.67
CA ARG A 197 4.23 -3.08 4.44
C ARG A 197 3.25 -1.98 4.05
N VAL A 198 2.08 -2.37 3.55
CA VAL A 198 1.01 -1.43 3.18
C VAL A 198 0.21 -1.08 4.42
N ASP A 199 -0.10 0.19 4.62
CA ASP A 199 -0.84 0.65 5.79
C ASP A 199 -2.28 0.10 5.77
N CYS A 200 -3.01 0.30 4.66
CA CYS A 200 -4.39 -0.18 4.55
C CYS A 200 -4.79 -0.43 3.08
N VAL A 201 -5.53 -1.51 2.86
CA VAL A 201 -6.24 -1.81 1.61
C VAL A 201 -7.72 -1.93 1.94
N ALA A 202 -8.52 -0.97 1.52
CA ALA A 202 -9.93 -0.87 1.86
C ALA A 202 -10.69 -0.08 0.80
N GLU A 203 -12.02 -0.05 0.88
CA GLU A 203 -12.80 0.91 0.15
C GLU A 203 -12.74 2.29 0.83
N TYR A 204 -12.40 3.31 0.05
CA TYR A 204 -12.51 4.72 0.44
C TYR A 204 -13.50 5.41 -0.49
N ASP A 205 -14.56 6.00 0.09
CA ASP A 205 -15.72 6.50 -0.65
C ASP A 205 -16.29 5.45 -1.64
N GLY A 206 -16.36 4.17 -1.19
CA GLY A 206 -16.90 3.06 -1.96
C GLY A 206 -16.02 2.55 -3.10
N LYS A 207 -14.73 2.96 -3.16
CA LYS A 207 -13.76 2.48 -4.17
C LYS A 207 -12.60 1.78 -3.51
N LEU A 208 -12.27 0.58 -3.98
CA LEU A 208 -11.11 -0.17 -3.49
C LEU A 208 -9.82 0.62 -3.73
N SER A 209 -9.08 0.83 -2.66
CA SER A 209 -7.96 1.78 -2.62
C SER A 209 -6.78 1.21 -1.83
N ILE A 210 -5.58 1.64 -2.20
CA ILE A 210 -4.44 1.69 -1.28
C ILE A 210 -4.54 3.00 -0.51
N ILE A 211 -4.55 2.91 0.80
CA ILE A 211 -4.64 4.07 1.70
C ILE A 211 -3.37 4.12 2.54
N ASP A 212 -2.73 5.28 2.57
CA ASP A 212 -1.48 5.53 3.27
C ASP A 212 -1.68 6.72 4.24
N PHE A 213 -1.34 6.53 5.51
CA PHE A 213 -1.56 7.49 6.58
C PHE A 213 -0.29 8.28 6.87
N LYS A 214 -0.40 9.60 6.97
CA LYS A 214 0.76 10.46 7.21
C LYS A 214 0.50 11.51 8.28
N GLY A 215 1.37 11.54 9.28
CA GLY A 215 1.48 12.66 10.20
C GLY A 215 2.57 13.63 9.73
N SER A 216 2.28 14.92 9.68
CA SER A 216 3.23 15.95 9.25
C SER A 216 3.38 17.05 10.29
N THR A 217 4.53 17.73 10.33
CA THR A 217 4.73 18.93 11.14
C THR A 217 4.15 20.18 10.48
N ARG A 218 3.96 20.15 9.16
CA ARG A 218 3.45 21.26 8.36
C ARG A 218 2.54 20.76 7.25
N ASN A 219 1.68 21.63 6.76
CA ASN A 219 0.87 21.36 5.59
C ASN A 219 1.75 21.13 4.35
N LYS A 220 1.32 20.24 3.46
CA LYS A 220 1.99 19.89 2.21
C LYS A 220 1.03 20.03 1.04
N SER A 221 1.56 20.47 -0.09
CA SER A 221 0.84 20.46 -1.37
C SER A 221 0.98 19.13 -2.08
N VAL A 222 0.19 18.90 -3.12
CA VAL A 222 0.29 17.73 -4.01
C VAL A 222 1.72 17.55 -4.55
N ASN A 223 2.42 18.64 -4.86
CA ASN A 223 3.78 18.60 -5.40
C ASN A 223 4.83 18.15 -4.37
N ASP A 224 4.51 18.26 -3.08
CA ASP A 224 5.43 17.87 -2.00
C ASP A 224 5.35 16.37 -1.67
N ILE A 225 4.33 15.66 -2.19
CA ILE A 225 3.97 14.29 -1.78
C ILE A 225 4.06 13.24 -2.90
N GLU A 226 4.72 13.55 -4.00
CA GLU A 226 4.90 12.62 -5.12
C GLU A 226 5.52 11.27 -4.66
N GLU A 227 6.42 11.29 -3.68
CA GLU A 227 7.00 10.07 -3.11
C GLU A 227 5.95 9.19 -2.42
N TYR A 228 4.92 9.78 -1.80
CA TYR A 228 3.83 9.01 -1.19
C TYR A 228 2.92 8.40 -2.26
N PHE A 229 2.66 9.12 -3.35
CA PHE A 229 1.92 8.56 -4.48
C PHE A 229 2.69 7.43 -5.16
N MET A 230 4.01 7.56 -5.33
CA MET A 230 4.85 6.46 -5.85
C MET A 230 4.84 5.25 -4.91
N GLN A 231 4.87 5.47 -3.58
CA GLN A 231 4.76 4.43 -2.58
C GLN A 231 3.43 3.68 -2.70
N ALA A 232 2.30 4.39 -2.68
CA ALA A 232 0.97 3.79 -2.81
C ALA A 232 0.77 3.10 -4.16
N THR A 233 1.37 3.65 -5.24
CA THR A 233 1.36 3.02 -6.57
C THR A 233 2.13 1.70 -6.58
N ALA A 234 3.28 1.62 -5.90
CA ALA A 234 4.01 0.35 -5.77
C ALA A 234 3.16 -0.69 -5.04
N TYR A 235 2.49 -0.31 -3.95
CA TYR A 235 1.59 -1.22 -3.24
C TYR A 235 0.36 -1.63 -4.07
N SER A 236 -0.18 -0.77 -4.92
CA SER A 236 -1.27 -1.16 -5.82
C SER A 236 -0.85 -2.25 -6.82
N ILE A 237 0.37 -2.16 -7.34
CA ILE A 237 0.95 -3.16 -8.23
C ILE A 237 1.22 -4.46 -7.47
N MET A 238 1.81 -4.39 -6.28
CA MET A 238 2.05 -5.55 -5.42
C MET A 238 0.75 -6.26 -5.05
N TRP A 239 -0.28 -5.50 -4.67
CA TRP A 239 -1.59 -6.06 -4.35
C TRP A 239 -2.19 -6.82 -5.52
N GLN A 240 -2.21 -6.19 -6.70
CA GLN A 240 -2.70 -6.84 -7.91
C GLN A 240 -1.89 -8.08 -8.28
N GLU A 241 -0.56 -8.05 -8.11
CA GLU A 241 0.32 -9.19 -8.38
C GLU A 241 0.04 -10.37 -7.44
N ARG A 242 -0.25 -10.11 -6.17
CA ARG A 242 -0.50 -11.14 -5.14
C ARG A 242 -1.94 -11.66 -5.13
N THR A 243 -2.93 -10.80 -5.38
CA THR A 243 -4.36 -11.13 -5.25
C THR A 243 -5.08 -11.28 -6.59
N GLY A 244 -4.52 -10.73 -7.66
CA GLY A 244 -5.19 -10.61 -8.96
C GLY A 244 -6.24 -9.49 -9.01
N THR A 245 -6.45 -8.76 -7.91
CA THR A 245 -7.46 -7.69 -7.83
C THR A 245 -6.82 -6.34 -8.13
N PRO A 246 -7.24 -5.63 -9.18
CA PRO A 246 -6.70 -4.32 -9.51
C PRO A 246 -7.13 -3.25 -8.50
N ILE A 247 -6.26 -2.29 -8.29
CA ILE A 247 -6.52 -1.09 -7.50
C ILE A 247 -6.49 0.12 -8.43
N ASP A 248 -7.60 0.84 -8.52
CA ASP A 248 -7.75 2.01 -9.40
C ASP A 248 -7.58 3.34 -8.66
N GLN A 249 -7.58 3.32 -7.34
CA GLN A 249 -7.49 4.51 -6.49
C GLN A 249 -6.39 4.36 -5.44
N ILE A 250 -5.64 5.44 -5.24
CA ILE A 250 -4.69 5.60 -4.14
C ILE A 250 -5.06 6.84 -3.35
N VAL A 251 -4.97 6.75 -2.03
CA VAL A 251 -5.39 7.79 -1.10
C VAL A 251 -4.27 8.03 -0.09
N ILE A 252 -3.85 9.29 0.05
CA ILE A 252 -2.93 9.71 1.11
C ILE A 252 -3.73 10.57 2.08
N LEU A 253 -3.97 10.05 3.28
CA LEU A 253 -4.62 10.77 4.37
C LEU A 253 -3.57 11.39 5.27
N MET A 254 -3.55 12.71 5.32
CA MET A 254 -2.51 13.44 6.05
C MET A 254 -3.11 14.40 7.05
N SER A 255 -2.67 14.34 8.29
CA SER A 255 -2.91 15.36 9.31
C SER A 255 -1.62 16.07 9.71
N CYS A 256 -1.75 17.33 10.05
CA CYS A 256 -0.62 18.21 10.36
C CYS A 256 -0.73 18.78 11.78
N GLU A 257 0.40 18.96 12.44
CA GLU A 257 0.45 19.62 13.77
C GLU A 257 -0.10 21.05 13.74
N THR A 258 -0.15 21.68 12.55
CA THR A 258 -0.76 23.00 12.34
C THR A 258 -2.29 23.00 12.35
N GLY A 259 -2.93 21.81 12.43
CA GLY A 259 -4.39 21.68 12.43
C GLY A 259 -4.99 21.35 11.06
N ASP A 260 -4.17 21.33 10.00
CA ASP A 260 -4.65 21.03 8.64
C ASP A 260 -4.81 19.51 8.43
N THR A 261 -5.85 19.13 7.69
CA THR A 261 -6.07 17.75 7.22
C THR A 261 -6.25 17.76 5.72
N ASN A 262 -5.63 16.79 5.05
CA ASN A 262 -5.72 16.64 3.61
C ASN A 262 -5.99 15.18 3.24
N ALA A 263 -6.94 14.98 2.34
CA ALA A 263 -7.16 13.72 1.64
C ALA A 263 -6.74 13.91 0.18
N PHE A 264 -5.61 13.33 -0.19
CA PHE A 264 -5.12 13.38 -1.56
C PHE A 264 -5.49 12.09 -2.27
N VAL A 265 -6.40 12.19 -3.22
CA VAL A 265 -6.89 11.07 -4.02
C VAL A 265 -6.32 11.14 -5.42
N SER A 266 -5.79 10.02 -5.90
CA SER A 266 -5.21 9.91 -7.24
C SER A 266 -5.44 8.52 -7.82
N SER A 267 -5.03 8.31 -9.08
CA SER A 267 -4.99 7.00 -9.71
C SER A 267 -3.52 6.54 -9.82
N PRO A 268 -3.22 5.25 -9.53
CA PRO A 268 -1.86 4.70 -9.67
C PRO A 268 -1.22 4.97 -11.04
N VAL A 269 -2.02 4.91 -12.10
CA VAL A 269 -1.58 5.13 -13.50
C VAL A 269 -0.80 6.43 -13.68
N ARG A 270 -1.19 7.48 -12.96
CA ARG A 270 -0.53 8.80 -13.07
C ARG A 270 0.92 8.78 -12.58
N HIS A 271 1.24 7.87 -11.68
CA HIS A 271 2.53 7.85 -10.97
C HIS A 271 3.45 6.70 -11.40
N VAL A 272 2.95 5.74 -12.21
CA VAL A 272 3.72 4.57 -12.69
C VAL A 272 5.02 4.99 -13.40
N LYS A 273 4.96 6.04 -14.24
CA LYS A 273 6.15 6.52 -14.95
C LYS A 273 7.24 7.03 -14.01
N ASN A 274 6.84 7.79 -12.99
CA ASN A 274 7.75 8.32 -11.99
C ASN A 274 8.29 7.21 -11.08
N LEU A 275 7.43 6.26 -10.69
CA LEU A 275 7.85 5.08 -9.95
C LEU A 275 8.87 4.24 -10.73
N LYS A 276 8.62 3.96 -12.01
CA LYS A 276 9.55 3.22 -12.85
C LYS A 276 10.91 3.94 -12.92
N LYS A 277 10.90 5.24 -13.17
CA LYS A 277 12.11 6.06 -13.25
C LYS A 277 12.91 6.02 -11.94
N ILE A 278 12.26 6.15 -10.78
CA ILE A 278 12.97 6.16 -9.49
C ILE A 278 13.57 4.78 -9.17
N ILE A 279 12.90 3.69 -9.56
CA ILE A 279 13.42 2.32 -9.43
C ILE A 279 14.67 2.14 -10.30
N GLU A 280 14.61 2.52 -11.57
CA GLU A 280 15.73 2.44 -12.49
C GLU A 280 16.95 3.24 -11.97
N GLU A 281 16.73 4.46 -11.51
CA GLU A 281 17.78 5.31 -10.93
C GLU A 281 18.35 4.73 -9.63
N TYR A 282 17.54 4.06 -8.82
CA TYR A 282 18.00 3.39 -7.59
C TYR A 282 18.93 2.21 -7.89
N TYR A 283 18.59 1.40 -8.89
CA TYR A 283 19.40 0.23 -9.26
C TYR A 283 20.60 0.56 -10.16
N ALA A 284 20.70 1.77 -10.67
CA ALA A 284 21.84 2.26 -11.46
C ALA A 284 22.98 2.84 -10.61
N GLN A 285 22.86 2.87 -9.25
CA GLN A 285 23.89 3.40 -8.33
C GLN A 285 25.12 2.46 -8.18
#